data_9e34595ea0fa6b479dd0aba6bfcbee67
#
_entry.id   9e34595ea0fa6b479dd0aba6bfcbee67
#
_cell.length_a   1.000
_cell.length_b   1.000
_cell.length_c   1.000
_cell.angle_alpha   90.00
_cell.angle_beta   90.00
_cell.angle_gamma   90.00
#
_symmetry.space_group_name_H-M   'P 1'
#
loop_
_entity.id
_entity.type
_entity.pdbx_description
1 polymer ?
#
loop_
_entity_poly.entity_id
_entity_poly.type
_entity_poly.pdbx_seq_one_letter_code
_entity_poly.pdbx_strand_id
1 'polypeptide(L)'
;MVDHTIIHFEIPADNLEKLSKFYSELFGWKIEKTPGPVDYWMIETVPVDEKGMTVRPGVNGGMMKKQNPEHKPTNYIAVESVDDYAKKIENLGGKITVPKMEVPGVGWWAMAIDPEGNHFAILEILQH
;
A
#
# COMPACT_ATOMS: atom_id res chain seq x y z
N MET A 1 13.86 15.37 3.69
CA MET A 1 14.12 14.42 2.59
C MET A 1 13.47 13.08 2.90
N VAL A 2 12.84 12.49 1.91
CA VAL A 2 12.16 11.20 2.06
C VAL A 2 12.99 10.12 1.38
N ASP A 3 13.26 9.04 2.10
CA ASP A 3 13.87 7.87 1.48
C ASP A 3 12.81 7.18 0.63
N HIS A 4 13.15 6.84 -0.60
CA HIS A 4 12.20 6.18 -1.52
C HIS A 4 12.18 4.68 -1.24
N THR A 5 11.77 4.33 -0.04
CA THR A 5 11.68 2.94 0.39
C THR A 5 10.25 2.43 0.23
N ILE A 6 10.13 1.11 0.21
CA ILE A 6 8.81 0.47 0.22
C ILE A 6 8.32 0.53 1.66
N ILE A 7 7.20 1.22 1.89
CA ILE A 7 6.69 1.47 3.23
C ILE A 7 5.35 0.78 3.50
N HIS A 8 4.78 0.15 2.48
CA HIS A 8 3.46 -0.48 2.60
C HIS A 8 3.30 -1.43 1.43
N PHE A 9 2.55 -2.49 1.62
CA PHE A 9 2.16 -3.37 0.52
C PHE A 9 0.67 -3.66 0.63
N GLU A 10 0.06 -4.05 -0.50
CA GLU A 10 -1.33 -4.47 -0.49
C GLU A 10 -1.48 -5.80 -1.21
N ILE A 11 -2.28 -6.67 -0.63
CA ILE A 11 -2.58 -7.98 -1.20
C ILE A 11 -4.08 -7.99 -1.54
N PRO A 12 -4.43 -8.14 -2.82
CA PRO A 12 -5.85 -8.26 -3.20
C PRO A 12 -6.37 -9.66 -2.94
N ALA A 13 -7.65 -9.77 -2.62
CA ALA A 13 -8.26 -11.04 -2.26
C ALA A 13 -9.67 -11.16 -2.82
N ASP A 14 -10.05 -12.37 -3.20
CA ASP A 14 -11.44 -12.68 -3.50
C ASP A 14 -12.21 -12.98 -2.21
N ASN A 15 -11.54 -13.66 -1.27
CA ASN A 15 -12.13 -13.99 0.04
C ASN A 15 -11.16 -13.55 1.12
N LEU A 16 -11.45 -12.40 1.71
CA LEU A 16 -10.57 -11.77 2.71
C LEU A 16 -10.41 -12.61 3.98
N GLU A 17 -11.49 -13.19 4.47
CA GLU A 17 -11.43 -14.01 5.68
C GLU A 17 -10.56 -15.25 5.49
N LYS A 18 -10.74 -15.93 4.37
CA LYS A 18 -9.98 -17.14 4.06
C LYS A 18 -8.50 -16.82 3.85
N LEU A 19 -8.21 -15.74 3.13
CA LEU A 19 -6.83 -15.37 2.85
C LEU A 19 -6.13 -14.87 4.11
N SER A 20 -6.81 -14.10 4.96
CA SER A 20 -6.23 -13.64 6.22
C SER A 20 -5.87 -14.81 7.13
N LYS A 21 -6.73 -15.82 7.19
CA LYS A 21 -6.47 -17.03 7.95
C LYS A 21 -5.23 -17.78 7.43
N PHE A 22 -5.10 -17.87 6.12
CA PHE A 22 -3.94 -18.51 5.49
C PHE A 22 -2.63 -17.88 5.97
N TYR A 23 -2.51 -16.56 5.85
CA TYR A 23 -1.29 -15.87 6.22
C TYR A 23 -1.06 -15.84 7.73
N SER A 24 -2.13 -15.70 8.52
CA SER A 24 -2.01 -15.71 9.98
C SER A 24 -1.52 -17.06 10.48
N GLU A 25 -2.05 -18.15 9.96
CA GLU A 25 -1.64 -19.49 10.36
C GLU A 25 -0.23 -19.82 9.89
N LEU A 26 0.12 -19.38 8.67
CA LEU A 26 1.41 -19.70 8.08
C LEU A 26 2.56 -18.94 8.72
N PHE A 27 2.39 -17.63 8.90
CA PHE A 27 3.47 -16.75 9.37
C PHE A 27 3.23 -16.09 10.71
N GLY A 28 2.06 -16.27 11.29
CA GLY A 28 1.73 -15.60 12.55
C GLY A 28 1.45 -14.11 12.41
N TRP A 29 1.19 -13.64 11.20
CA TRP A 29 0.87 -12.23 10.99
C TRP A 29 -0.44 -11.88 11.69
N LYS A 30 -0.50 -10.67 12.25
CA LYS A 30 -1.73 -10.16 12.84
C LYS A 30 -2.50 -9.44 11.75
N ILE A 31 -3.68 -9.97 11.41
CA ILE A 31 -4.52 -9.41 10.33
C ILE A 31 -5.89 -9.10 10.89
N GLU A 32 -6.29 -7.84 10.85
CA GLU A 32 -7.56 -7.40 11.43
C GLU A 32 -8.28 -6.46 10.47
N LYS A 33 -9.60 -6.64 10.39
CA LYS A 33 -10.45 -5.75 9.62
C LYS A 33 -10.47 -4.37 10.27
N THR A 34 -10.30 -3.32 9.47
CA THR A 34 -10.40 -1.96 9.98
C THR A 34 -11.87 -1.54 10.07
N PRO A 35 -12.21 -0.68 11.03
CA PRO A 35 -13.58 -0.15 11.09
C PRO A 35 -13.83 0.81 9.93
N GLY A 36 -15.10 0.97 9.56
CA GLY A 36 -15.50 1.90 8.53
C GLY A 36 -16.17 1.24 7.34
N PRO A 37 -16.59 2.04 6.36
CA PRO A 37 -17.37 1.56 5.21
C PRO A 37 -16.55 0.79 4.17
N VAL A 38 -15.22 0.97 4.17
CA VAL A 38 -14.34 0.28 3.22
C VAL A 38 -13.88 -1.03 3.83
N ASP A 39 -13.94 -2.10 3.05
CA ASP A 39 -13.54 -3.44 3.50
C ASP A 39 -12.02 -3.59 3.34
N TYR A 40 -11.28 -2.99 4.27
CA TYR A 40 -9.82 -2.98 4.28
C TYR A 40 -9.31 -3.65 5.55
N TRP A 41 -8.35 -4.55 5.40
CA TRP A 41 -7.78 -5.30 6.52
C TRP A 41 -6.32 -4.93 6.67
N MET A 42 -5.90 -4.60 7.89
CA MET A 42 -4.51 -4.26 8.18
C MET A 42 -3.70 -5.53 8.45
N ILE A 43 -2.50 -5.58 7.90
CA ILE A 43 -1.56 -6.70 8.09
C ILE A 43 -0.35 -6.19 8.86
N GLU A 44 -0.14 -6.72 10.06
CA GLU A 44 1.06 -6.44 10.82
C GLU A 44 2.00 -7.63 10.71
N THR A 45 3.08 -7.45 9.96
CA THR A 45 4.16 -8.44 9.88
C THR A 45 5.13 -8.23 11.02
N VAL A 46 5.19 -6.99 11.55
CA VAL A 46 5.95 -6.64 12.76
C VAL A 46 5.04 -5.76 13.63
N PRO A 47 5.21 -5.81 14.97
CA PRO A 47 4.39 -4.99 15.85
C PRO A 47 4.63 -3.50 15.66
N VAL A 48 3.62 -2.71 15.99
CA VAL A 48 3.71 -1.25 15.97
C VAL A 48 3.55 -0.72 17.39
N ASP A 49 4.08 0.50 17.61
CA ASP A 49 3.90 1.19 18.88
C ASP A 49 2.56 1.97 18.86
N GLU A 50 2.29 2.71 19.92
CA GLU A 50 1.06 3.48 20.07
C GLU A 50 0.90 4.59 19.02
N LYS A 51 1.99 4.96 18.34
CA LYS A 51 1.98 5.95 17.27
C LYS A 51 1.84 5.31 15.88
N GLY A 52 1.75 3.96 15.84
CA GLY A 52 1.65 3.24 14.57
C GLY A 52 2.98 3.00 13.87
N MET A 53 4.11 3.27 14.55
CA MET A 53 5.43 3.05 13.97
C MET A 53 5.92 1.64 14.31
N THR A 54 6.58 0.99 13.35
CA THR A 54 7.12 -0.35 13.59
C THR A 54 8.19 -0.31 14.67
N VAL A 55 8.16 -1.30 15.59
CA VAL A 55 9.10 -1.35 16.72
C VAL A 55 10.41 -2.01 16.35
N ARG A 56 10.52 -2.57 15.16
CA ARG A 56 11.74 -3.14 14.60
C ARG A 56 11.62 -3.13 13.08
N PRO A 57 12.72 -3.39 12.33
CA PRO A 57 12.64 -3.36 10.86
C PRO A 57 11.59 -4.32 10.31
N GLY A 58 10.84 -3.87 9.34
CA GLY A 58 9.80 -4.64 8.70
C GLY A 58 8.82 -3.73 7.98
N VAL A 59 8.00 -4.33 7.13
CA VAL A 59 6.98 -3.59 6.38
C VAL A 59 5.62 -4.20 6.68
N ASN A 60 4.70 -3.38 7.13
CA ASN A 60 3.32 -3.76 7.35
C ASN A 60 2.50 -3.33 6.13
N GLY A 61 1.33 -3.91 5.96
CA GLY A 61 0.55 -3.63 4.78
C GLY A 61 -0.94 -3.79 5.00
N GLY A 62 -1.64 -4.06 3.91
CA GLY A 62 -3.07 -4.22 3.94
C GLY A 62 -3.56 -5.27 2.96
N MET A 63 -4.80 -5.64 3.14
CA MET A 63 -5.48 -6.60 2.30
C MET A 63 -6.82 -6.02 1.93
N MET A 64 -7.20 -6.16 0.69
CA MET A 64 -8.44 -5.59 0.19
C MET A 64 -9.06 -6.50 -0.86
N LYS A 65 -10.34 -6.31 -1.09
CA LYS A 65 -11.02 -7.09 -2.12
C LYS A 65 -10.49 -6.71 -3.50
N LYS A 66 -10.31 -7.70 -4.37
CA LYS A 66 -9.92 -7.44 -5.76
C LYS A 66 -10.89 -6.48 -6.41
N GLN A 67 -10.35 -5.49 -7.09
CA GLN A 67 -11.14 -4.51 -7.82
C GLN A 67 -11.46 -4.98 -9.24
N ASN A 68 -10.61 -5.85 -9.79
CA ASN A 68 -10.80 -6.45 -11.12
C ASN A 68 -9.85 -7.65 -11.22
N PRO A 69 -10.00 -8.52 -12.26
CA PRO A 69 -9.16 -9.71 -12.40
C PRO A 69 -7.66 -9.42 -12.53
N GLU A 70 -7.32 -8.21 -12.96
CA GLU A 70 -5.91 -7.81 -13.15
C GLU A 70 -5.29 -7.21 -11.90
N HIS A 71 -6.03 -7.07 -10.82
CA HIS A 71 -5.53 -6.49 -9.58
C HIS A 71 -4.49 -7.42 -8.95
N LYS A 72 -3.25 -6.93 -8.84
CA LYS A 72 -2.09 -7.68 -8.35
C LYS A 72 -1.58 -7.11 -7.04
N PRO A 73 -0.80 -7.86 -6.27
CA PRO A 73 -0.12 -7.30 -5.10
C PRO A 73 0.68 -6.06 -5.51
N THR A 74 0.63 -5.03 -4.68
CA THR A 74 1.18 -3.72 -5.00
C THR A 74 2.05 -3.22 -3.86
N ASN A 75 3.28 -2.77 -4.17
CA ASN A 75 4.15 -2.12 -3.21
C ASN A 75 3.98 -0.61 -3.27
N TYR A 76 4.00 0.03 -2.11
CA TYR A 76 3.87 1.48 -1.99
C TYR A 76 5.22 2.08 -1.65
N ILE A 77 5.65 3.06 -2.41
CA ILE A 77 6.95 3.70 -2.27
C ILE A 77 6.75 5.15 -1.79
N ALA A 78 7.47 5.51 -0.74
CA ALA A 78 7.37 6.87 -0.18
C ALA A 78 7.98 7.90 -1.12
N VAL A 79 7.28 8.99 -1.36
CA VAL A 79 7.76 10.10 -2.18
C VAL A 79 7.43 11.42 -1.50
N GLU A 80 8.18 12.48 -1.85
CA GLU A 80 7.95 13.81 -1.31
C GLU A 80 6.69 14.46 -1.88
N SER A 81 6.37 14.17 -3.13
CA SER A 81 5.25 14.80 -3.82
C SER A 81 4.69 13.84 -4.87
N VAL A 82 3.43 13.45 -4.69
CA VAL A 82 2.76 12.61 -5.69
C VAL A 82 2.67 13.34 -7.03
N ASP A 83 2.37 14.64 -7.01
CA ASP A 83 2.27 15.42 -8.24
C ASP A 83 3.59 15.40 -9.03
N ASP A 84 4.71 15.65 -8.35
CA ASP A 84 6.01 15.68 -9.02
C ASP A 84 6.42 14.31 -9.54
N TYR A 85 6.21 13.27 -8.73
CA TYR A 85 6.60 11.92 -9.12
C TYR A 85 5.69 11.32 -10.18
N ALA A 86 4.42 11.71 -10.22
CA ALA A 86 3.54 11.31 -11.31
C ALA A 86 4.07 11.81 -12.65
N LYS A 87 4.56 13.06 -12.68
CA LYS A 87 5.15 13.62 -13.90
C LYS A 87 6.44 12.91 -14.29
N LYS A 88 7.29 12.60 -13.29
CA LYS A 88 8.54 11.88 -13.54
C LYS A 88 8.28 10.48 -14.08
N ILE A 89 7.29 9.79 -13.55
CA ILE A 89 6.89 8.46 -14.01
C ILE A 89 6.54 8.51 -15.50
N GLU A 90 5.68 9.44 -15.88
CA GLU A 90 5.26 9.57 -17.29
C GLU A 90 6.44 9.92 -18.19
N ASN A 91 7.32 10.82 -17.73
CA ASN A 91 8.50 11.22 -18.51
C ASN A 91 9.51 10.09 -18.70
N LEU A 92 9.54 9.14 -17.77
CA LEU A 92 10.49 8.03 -17.80
C LEU A 92 9.93 6.75 -18.42
N GLY A 93 8.74 6.82 -19.01
CA GLY A 93 8.16 5.70 -19.75
C GLY A 93 7.17 4.85 -18.98
N GLY A 94 6.86 5.24 -17.74
CA GLY A 94 5.78 4.60 -16.99
C GLY A 94 4.45 5.25 -17.29
N LYS A 95 3.42 4.81 -16.60
CA LYS A 95 2.08 5.35 -16.81
C LYS A 95 1.31 5.39 -15.49
N ILE A 96 0.61 6.50 -15.24
CA ILE A 96 -0.28 6.61 -14.09
C ILE A 96 -1.58 5.88 -14.42
N THR A 97 -1.94 4.89 -13.60
CA THR A 97 -3.16 4.11 -13.80
C THR A 97 -4.29 4.57 -12.89
N VAL A 98 -3.96 5.12 -11.71
CA VAL A 98 -4.92 5.76 -10.81
C VAL A 98 -4.34 7.11 -10.44
N PRO A 99 -5.03 8.22 -10.77
CA PRO A 99 -4.50 9.56 -10.49
C PRO A 99 -4.49 9.84 -8.98
N LYS A 100 -3.81 10.93 -8.60
CA LYS A 100 -3.66 11.34 -7.21
C LYS A 100 -4.99 11.33 -6.47
N MET A 101 -5.01 10.63 -5.33
CA MET A 101 -6.18 10.56 -4.47
C MET A 101 -5.75 10.73 -3.02
N GLU A 102 -6.65 11.26 -2.20
CA GLU A 102 -6.40 11.41 -0.79
C GLU A 102 -6.71 10.13 -0.03
N VAL A 103 -5.81 9.78 0.91
CA VAL A 103 -6.12 8.81 1.94
C VAL A 103 -6.29 9.62 3.23
N PRO A 104 -7.53 9.82 3.71
CA PRO A 104 -7.78 10.69 4.87
C PRO A 104 -6.92 10.31 6.07
N GLY A 105 -6.25 11.32 6.64
CA GLY A 105 -5.37 11.13 7.80
C GLY A 105 -4.00 10.57 7.48
N VAL A 106 -3.75 10.13 6.26
CA VAL A 106 -2.48 9.50 5.86
C VAL A 106 -1.71 10.37 4.88
N GLY A 107 -2.33 10.76 3.77
CA GLY A 107 -1.67 11.56 2.76
C GLY A 107 -2.30 11.39 1.38
N TRP A 108 -1.43 11.38 0.38
CA TRP A 108 -1.86 11.30 -1.03
C TRP A 108 -1.19 10.09 -1.69
N TRP A 109 -1.90 9.47 -2.62
CA TRP A 109 -1.35 8.31 -3.32
C TRP A 109 -1.75 8.34 -4.79
N ALA A 110 -1.02 7.59 -5.59
CA ALA A 110 -1.37 7.31 -6.98
C ALA A 110 -0.83 5.93 -7.32
N MET A 111 -1.44 5.31 -8.32
CA MET A 111 -0.95 4.02 -8.82
C MET A 111 -0.39 4.18 -10.21
N ALA A 112 0.59 3.34 -10.54
CA ALA A 112 1.28 3.43 -11.81
C ALA A 112 1.73 2.06 -12.26
N ILE A 113 2.17 1.99 -13.52
CA ILE A 113 2.90 0.84 -14.04
C ILE A 113 4.25 1.33 -14.54
N ASP A 114 5.26 0.48 -14.39
CA ASP A 114 6.58 0.76 -14.91
C ASP A 114 6.64 0.43 -16.40
N PRO A 115 7.77 0.68 -17.10
CA PRO A 115 7.86 0.40 -18.53
C PRO A 115 7.68 -1.07 -18.92
N GLU A 116 7.76 -1.99 -17.97
CA GLU A 116 7.52 -3.41 -18.20
C GLU A 116 6.12 -3.85 -17.78
N GLY A 117 5.26 -2.90 -17.34
CA GLY A 117 3.89 -3.20 -16.95
C GLY A 117 3.71 -3.66 -15.51
N ASN A 118 4.74 -3.55 -14.68
CA ASN A 118 4.61 -3.92 -13.27
C ASN A 118 3.91 -2.81 -12.48
N HIS A 119 2.99 -3.21 -11.62
CA HIS A 119 2.22 -2.26 -10.80
C HIS A 119 3.01 -1.82 -9.58
N PHE A 120 2.93 -0.55 -9.26
CA PHE A 120 3.43 0.01 -8.02
C PHE A 120 2.60 1.25 -7.66
N ALA A 121 2.74 1.70 -6.42
CA ALA A 121 2.04 2.91 -5.98
C ALA A 121 3.05 3.85 -5.33
N ILE A 122 2.75 5.15 -5.37
CA ILE A 122 3.54 6.16 -4.68
C ILE A 122 2.66 6.79 -3.60
N LEU A 123 3.28 7.10 -2.47
CA LEU A 123 2.56 7.61 -1.29
C LEU A 123 3.32 8.78 -0.69
N GLU A 124 2.61 9.90 -0.60
CA GLU A 124 3.10 11.12 0.03
C GLU A 124 2.43 11.22 1.40
N ILE A 125 3.21 10.96 2.46
CA ILE A 125 2.67 10.94 3.82
C ILE A 125 2.56 12.37 4.36
N LEU A 126 1.41 12.69 4.96
CA LEU A 126 1.21 13.99 5.60
C LEU A 126 2.22 14.15 6.73
N GLN A 127 2.81 15.33 6.81
CA GLN A 127 3.72 15.68 7.89
C GLN A 127 2.94 16.39 8.98
N HIS A 128 3.19 15.99 10.20
CA HIS A 128 2.54 16.58 11.38
C HIS A 128 3.55 17.32 12.23
#